data_9a32e473a47fddd81a35bc41fb9f1ae5
#
_entry.id   9a32e473a47fddd81a35bc41fb9f1ae5
#
_cell.length_a   1.000
_cell.length_b   1.000
_cell.length_c   1.000
_cell.angle_alpha   90.00
_cell.angle_beta   90.00
_cell.angle_gamma   90.00
#
_symmetry.space_group_name_H-M   'P 1'
#
loop_
_entity.id
_entity.type
_entity.pdbx_description
1 polymer ?
#
loop_
_entity_poly.entity_id
_entity_poly.type
_entity_poly.pdbx_seq_one_letter_code
_entity_poly.pdbx_strand_id
1 'polypeptide(L)'
;MAREHYILHNPASELELPRTGYRLPRAVLTAEEAELILAQPNLTEPIGLRDRAILETFYSTGMRRSELAHLKLCDVDTERATTTIRQGKGKKDRHIPLGDRAALWVRKYLADARPRFRPADQTVFLSNAGEPLAVDYLTELVREYVNQANIGKRGACHMFRHTMATLMLEGGADTRHIQVMLGHADLKTTQLYTHLAIRQLQEIHRACHPAKSHPAKLERKPPKDV
;
A
#
# COMPACT_ATOMS: atom_id res chain seq x y z
N MET A 1 -28.97 21.00 11.32
CA MET A 1 -30.08 21.80 11.91
C MET A 1 -29.58 23.13 12.52
N ALA A 2 -28.57 23.19 13.42
CA ALA A 2 -28.06 24.48 13.92
C ALA A 2 -27.44 25.37 12.83
N ARG A 3 -26.82 24.80 11.81
CA ARG A 3 -26.25 25.53 10.65
C ARG A 3 -27.29 26.07 9.68
N GLU A 4 -28.52 25.60 9.76
CA GLU A 4 -29.68 26.04 8.94
C GLU A 4 -30.68 26.88 9.76
N HIS A 5 -30.26 27.37 10.95
CA HIS A 5 -31.04 28.24 11.84
C HIS A 5 -32.36 27.67 12.34
N TYR A 6 -32.56 26.33 12.30
CA TYR A 6 -33.76 25.67 12.83
C TYR A 6 -33.75 25.60 14.37
N ILE A 7 -32.58 25.73 15.00
CA ILE A 7 -32.42 25.82 16.46
C ILE A 7 -31.40 26.90 16.81
N LEU A 8 -31.71 27.70 17.85
CA LEU A 8 -30.89 28.83 18.29
C LEU A 8 -29.55 28.40 18.91
N HIS A 9 -29.48 27.21 19.46
CA HIS A 9 -28.28 26.66 20.10
C HIS A 9 -28.13 25.20 19.77
N ASN A 10 -26.88 24.74 19.51
CA ASN A 10 -26.58 23.32 19.34
C ASN A 10 -26.48 22.66 20.72
N PRO A 11 -27.43 21.81 21.15
CA PRO A 11 -27.39 21.19 22.48
C PRO A 11 -26.19 20.24 22.67
N ALA A 12 -25.50 19.85 21.57
CA ALA A 12 -24.33 19.02 21.64
C ALA A 12 -23.01 19.82 21.75
N SER A 13 -23.06 21.15 21.73
CA SER A 13 -21.84 21.97 21.82
C SER A 13 -21.15 21.89 23.19
N GLU A 14 -21.88 21.51 24.24
CA GLU A 14 -21.36 21.34 25.61
C GLU A 14 -21.00 19.88 25.94
N LEU A 15 -21.18 18.94 24.98
CA LEU A 15 -20.78 17.58 25.20
C LEU A 15 -19.24 17.47 25.11
N GLU A 16 -18.60 17.27 26.25
CA GLU A 16 -17.23 16.87 26.32
C GLU A 16 -17.10 15.46 25.73
N LEU A 17 -16.62 15.38 24.50
CA LEU A 17 -16.31 14.09 23.90
C LEU A 17 -15.22 13.41 24.73
N PRO A 18 -15.39 12.13 25.12
CA PRO A 18 -14.34 11.41 25.83
C PRO A 18 -13.04 11.49 25.01
N ARG A 19 -11.97 11.93 25.67
CA ARG A 19 -10.63 11.92 25.06
C ARG A 19 -10.32 10.48 24.67
N THR A 20 -10.36 10.18 23.38
CA THR A 20 -9.90 8.88 22.89
C THR A 20 -8.42 8.78 23.23
N GLY A 21 -8.10 7.98 24.24
CA GLY A 21 -6.70 7.71 24.62
C GLY A 21 -5.93 7.24 23.39
N TYR A 22 -4.72 7.74 23.22
CA TYR A 22 -3.82 7.36 22.12
C TYR A 22 -3.53 5.86 22.25
N ARG A 23 -4.29 5.04 21.54
CA ARG A 23 -4.02 3.60 21.46
C ARG A 23 -2.94 3.41 20.42
N LEU A 24 -1.78 2.97 20.86
CA LEU A 24 -0.74 2.51 19.95
C LEU A 24 -1.32 1.48 18.98
N PRO A 25 -0.96 1.52 17.70
CA PRO A 25 -1.39 0.52 16.72
C PRO A 25 -1.06 -0.88 17.24
N ARG A 26 -2.07 -1.74 17.41
CA ARG A 26 -1.93 -3.06 18.06
C ARG A 26 -1.14 -4.08 17.22
N ALA A 27 -0.82 -3.78 15.97
CA ALA A 27 -0.18 -4.72 15.06
C ALA A 27 0.69 -3.97 14.04
N VAL A 28 1.92 -3.65 14.45
CA VAL A 28 3.01 -3.26 13.55
C VAL A 28 3.87 -4.51 13.33
N LEU A 29 4.24 -4.78 12.08
CA LEU A 29 5.14 -5.87 11.73
C LEU A 29 6.59 -5.43 11.91
N THR A 30 7.47 -6.35 12.28
CA THR A 30 8.90 -6.17 12.03
C THR A 30 9.20 -6.36 10.54
N ALA A 31 10.41 -6.02 10.11
CA ALA A 31 10.83 -6.26 8.73
C ALA A 31 10.81 -7.76 8.39
N GLU A 32 11.25 -8.61 9.31
CA GLU A 32 11.27 -10.06 9.18
C GLU A 32 9.86 -10.65 9.08
N GLU A 33 8.94 -10.18 9.92
CA GLU A 33 7.53 -10.62 9.87
C GLU A 33 6.88 -10.20 8.55
N ALA A 34 7.18 -9.01 8.03
CA ALA A 34 6.70 -8.59 6.73
C ALA A 34 7.23 -9.50 5.61
N GLU A 35 8.52 -9.86 5.64
CA GLU A 35 9.11 -10.79 4.66
C GLU A 35 8.48 -12.19 4.73
N LEU A 36 8.15 -12.69 5.93
CA LEU A 36 7.44 -13.96 6.08
C LEU A 36 6.07 -13.93 5.40
N ILE A 37 5.30 -12.85 5.54
CA ILE A 37 4.00 -12.70 4.86
C ILE A 37 4.21 -12.59 3.34
N LEU A 38 5.18 -11.79 2.90
CA LEU A 38 5.48 -11.59 1.49
C LEU A 38 5.92 -12.90 0.81
N ALA A 39 6.50 -13.84 1.52
CA ALA A 39 6.95 -15.12 1.00
C ALA A 39 5.83 -16.17 0.81
N GLN A 40 4.62 -15.94 1.33
CA GLN A 40 3.53 -16.92 1.30
C GLN A 40 2.96 -17.19 -0.10
N PRO A 41 2.76 -16.17 -0.99
CA PRO A 41 2.14 -16.43 -2.29
C PRO A 41 2.91 -17.45 -3.13
N ASN A 42 2.20 -18.41 -3.73
CA ASN A 42 2.78 -19.41 -4.63
C ASN A 42 3.14 -18.77 -5.98
N LEU A 43 4.41 -18.50 -6.19
CA LEU A 43 4.92 -17.81 -7.38
C LEU A 43 4.87 -18.63 -8.68
N THR A 44 4.53 -19.90 -8.61
CA THR A 44 4.36 -20.76 -9.81
C THR A 44 3.02 -20.50 -10.50
N GLU A 45 2.07 -19.89 -9.79
CA GLU A 45 0.73 -19.60 -10.26
C GLU A 45 0.52 -18.11 -10.57
N PRO A 46 -0.29 -17.77 -11.61
CA PRO A 46 -0.60 -16.37 -11.94
C PRO A 46 -1.22 -15.60 -10.78
N ILE A 47 -2.07 -16.27 -9.99
CA ILE A 47 -2.70 -15.69 -8.79
C ILE A 47 -1.64 -15.33 -7.74
N GLY A 48 -0.70 -16.22 -7.49
CA GLY A 48 0.36 -15.96 -6.52
C GLY A 48 1.30 -14.82 -6.95
N LEU A 49 1.58 -14.68 -8.26
CA LEU A 49 2.32 -13.52 -8.78
C LEU A 49 1.55 -12.21 -8.58
N ARG A 50 0.23 -12.23 -8.80
CA ARG A 50 -0.65 -11.10 -8.51
C ARG A 50 -0.61 -10.73 -7.04
N ASP A 51 -0.80 -11.70 -6.19
CA ASP A 51 -0.93 -11.51 -4.74
C ASP A 51 0.40 -11.03 -4.14
N ARG A 52 1.52 -11.55 -4.62
CA ARG A 52 2.84 -11.03 -4.27
C ARG A 52 2.98 -9.57 -4.65
N ALA A 53 2.60 -9.18 -5.86
CA ALA A 53 2.67 -7.79 -6.31
C ALA A 53 1.75 -6.87 -5.48
N ILE A 54 0.55 -7.34 -5.08
CA ILE A 54 -0.36 -6.62 -4.19
C ILE A 54 0.30 -6.37 -2.82
N LEU A 55 0.84 -7.42 -2.19
CA LEU A 55 1.47 -7.32 -0.86
C LEU A 55 2.69 -6.40 -0.89
N GLU A 56 3.54 -6.51 -1.91
CA GLU A 56 4.70 -5.63 -2.11
C GLU A 56 4.29 -4.17 -2.30
N THR A 57 3.20 -3.93 -3.04
CA THR A 57 2.68 -2.58 -3.25
C THR A 57 2.17 -1.98 -1.94
N PHE A 58 1.43 -2.74 -1.12
CA PHE A 58 1.02 -2.29 0.21
C PHE A 58 2.21 -2.00 1.11
N TYR A 59 3.18 -2.90 1.16
CA TYR A 59 4.36 -2.76 2.01
C TYR A 59 5.20 -1.55 1.62
N SER A 60 5.41 -1.33 0.34
CA SER A 60 6.23 -0.23 -0.17
C SER A 60 5.57 1.15 0.00
N THR A 61 4.27 1.25 -0.27
CA THR A 61 3.59 2.55 -0.42
C THR A 61 2.71 2.92 0.77
N GLY A 62 2.26 1.94 1.53
CA GLY A 62 1.26 2.14 2.59
C GLY A 62 -0.07 2.70 2.10
N MET A 63 -0.40 2.55 0.81
CA MET A 63 -1.67 3.05 0.26
C MET A 63 -2.89 2.39 0.90
N ARG A 64 -4.05 3.04 0.78
CA ARG A 64 -5.30 2.46 1.28
C ARG A 64 -5.79 1.34 0.37
N ARG A 65 -6.53 0.37 0.94
CA ARG A 65 -7.10 -0.75 0.17
C ARG A 65 -7.96 -0.29 -1.00
N SER A 66 -8.75 0.76 -0.81
CA SER A 66 -9.56 1.35 -1.88
C SER A 66 -8.71 2.02 -2.96
N GLU A 67 -7.60 2.64 -2.60
CA GLU A 67 -6.65 3.25 -3.55
C GLU A 67 -6.00 2.17 -4.42
N LEU A 68 -5.61 1.04 -3.83
CA LEU A 68 -5.03 -0.08 -4.58
C LEU A 68 -6.06 -0.77 -5.48
N ALA A 69 -7.29 -0.99 -5.00
CA ALA A 69 -8.37 -1.61 -5.78
C ALA A 69 -8.70 -0.82 -7.05
N HIS A 70 -8.59 0.50 -7.01
CA HIS A 70 -8.91 1.39 -8.15
C HIS A 70 -7.68 1.88 -8.93
N LEU A 71 -6.50 1.35 -8.62
CA LEU A 71 -5.24 1.74 -9.28
C LEU A 71 -5.28 1.34 -10.76
N LYS A 72 -5.09 2.30 -11.67
CA LYS A 72 -5.11 2.07 -13.12
C LYS A 72 -3.69 1.88 -13.66
N LEU A 73 -3.57 1.25 -14.83
CA LEU A 73 -2.28 1.03 -15.51
C LEU A 73 -1.55 2.34 -15.79
N CYS A 74 -2.27 3.40 -16.17
CA CYS A 74 -1.69 4.72 -16.42
C CYS A 74 -1.20 5.44 -15.16
N ASP A 75 -1.54 4.94 -13.97
CA ASP A 75 -1.13 5.50 -12.69
C ASP A 75 0.16 4.89 -12.16
N VAL A 76 0.68 3.84 -12.79
CA VAL A 76 1.88 3.12 -12.34
C VAL A 76 2.97 3.20 -13.39
N ASP A 77 4.11 3.75 -13.00
CA ASP A 77 5.34 3.76 -13.80
C ASP A 77 6.38 2.86 -13.13
N THR A 78 6.48 1.62 -13.62
CA THR A 78 7.41 0.63 -13.07
C THR A 78 8.87 0.90 -13.47
N GLU A 79 9.12 1.69 -14.52
CA GLU A 79 10.47 2.08 -14.94
C GLU A 79 11.01 3.19 -14.05
N ARG A 80 10.16 4.19 -13.77
CA ARG A 80 10.51 5.29 -12.85
C ARG A 80 10.28 4.95 -11.39
N ALA A 81 9.72 3.77 -11.09
CA ALA A 81 9.37 3.32 -9.75
C ALA A 81 8.51 4.37 -9.00
N THR A 82 7.40 4.77 -9.61
CA THR A 82 6.45 5.75 -9.06
C THR A 82 5.01 5.33 -9.31
N THR A 83 4.11 5.86 -8.49
CA THR A 83 2.66 5.67 -8.69
C THR A 83 1.88 6.93 -8.33
N THR A 84 0.81 7.18 -9.07
CA THR A 84 -0.14 8.29 -8.83
C THR A 84 -1.39 7.73 -8.18
N ILE A 85 -1.73 8.22 -7.01
CA ILE A 85 -2.98 7.89 -6.32
C ILE A 85 -3.98 9.00 -6.60
N ARG A 86 -5.02 8.67 -7.37
CA ARG A 86 -6.08 9.61 -7.73
C ARG A 86 -7.16 9.66 -6.67
N GLN A 87 -7.76 10.84 -6.51
CA GLN A 87 -8.90 11.06 -5.61
C GLN A 87 -8.71 10.49 -4.20
N GLY A 88 -7.53 10.64 -3.63
CA GLY A 88 -7.24 10.29 -2.24
C GLY A 88 -8.16 11.01 -1.26
N LYS A 89 -7.92 10.87 0.06
CA LYS A 89 -8.71 11.58 1.08
C LYS A 89 -8.76 13.07 0.77
N GLY A 90 -9.97 13.62 0.61
CA GLY A 90 -10.20 15.03 0.22
C GLY A 90 -10.15 15.27 -1.30
N LYS A 91 -10.30 14.23 -2.14
CA LYS A 91 -10.27 14.30 -3.62
C LYS A 91 -8.99 14.92 -4.19
N LYS A 92 -7.85 14.74 -3.51
CA LYS A 92 -6.54 15.23 -3.98
C LYS A 92 -5.72 14.07 -4.51
N ASP A 93 -5.12 14.29 -5.68
CA ASP A 93 -4.16 13.37 -6.26
C ASP A 93 -2.81 13.53 -5.54
N ARG A 94 -2.07 12.42 -5.43
CA ARG A 94 -0.68 12.44 -4.96
C ARG A 94 0.18 11.48 -5.74
N HIS A 95 1.40 11.89 -6.00
CA HIS A 95 2.41 11.10 -6.66
C HIS A 95 3.42 10.62 -5.62
N ILE A 96 3.63 9.31 -5.52
CA ILE A 96 4.47 8.70 -4.48
C ILE A 96 5.44 7.67 -5.07
N PRO A 97 6.57 7.41 -4.41
CA PRO A 97 7.48 6.34 -4.82
C PRO A 97 6.82 4.96 -4.67
N LEU A 98 7.16 4.08 -5.62
CA LEU A 98 6.82 2.66 -5.60
C LEU A 98 8.12 1.89 -5.43
N GLY A 99 8.76 1.79 -4.35
CA GLY A 99 10.07 1.16 -4.13
C GLY A 99 10.51 0.15 -5.20
N ASP A 100 11.79 0.08 -5.50
CA ASP A 100 12.33 -0.67 -6.65
C ASP A 100 11.89 -2.14 -6.66
N ARG A 101 11.81 -2.78 -5.48
CA ARG A 101 11.34 -4.17 -5.34
C ARG A 101 9.86 -4.31 -5.68
N ALA A 102 9.02 -3.41 -5.21
CA ALA A 102 7.60 -3.42 -5.52
C ALA A 102 7.36 -3.17 -7.01
N ALA A 103 8.08 -2.23 -7.62
CA ALA A 103 8.03 -1.97 -9.07
C ALA A 103 8.42 -3.22 -9.88
N LEU A 104 9.43 -3.96 -9.44
CA LEU A 104 9.84 -5.22 -10.06
C LEU A 104 8.73 -6.28 -10.02
N TRP A 105 8.07 -6.46 -8.85
CA TRP A 105 6.97 -7.43 -8.71
C TRP A 105 5.73 -7.02 -9.49
N VAL A 106 5.39 -5.74 -9.52
CA VAL A 106 4.29 -5.23 -10.34
C VAL A 106 4.59 -5.45 -11.82
N ARG A 107 5.79 -5.12 -12.31
CA ARG A 107 6.21 -5.39 -13.69
C ARG A 107 6.10 -6.87 -14.04
N LYS A 108 6.59 -7.74 -13.18
CA LYS A 108 6.51 -9.18 -13.37
C LYS A 108 5.06 -9.67 -13.44
N TYR A 109 4.21 -9.20 -12.56
CA TYR A 109 2.78 -9.51 -12.61
C TYR A 109 2.13 -9.03 -13.92
N LEU A 110 2.41 -7.80 -14.33
CA LEU A 110 1.85 -7.21 -15.55
C LEU A 110 2.27 -7.99 -16.81
N ALA A 111 3.51 -8.48 -16.86
CA ALA A 111 4.04 -9.22 -18.01
C ALA A 111 3.59 -10.69 -18.00
N ASP A 112 3.73 -11.40 -16.89
CA ASP A 112 3.66 -12.86 -16.84
C ASP A 112 2.27 -13.39 -16.43
N ALA A 113 1.52 -12.65 -15.63
CA ALA A 113 0.27 -13.14 -15.03
C ALA A 113 -0.97 -12.38 -15.51
N ARG A 114 -0.97 -11.04 -15.52
CA ARG A 114 -2.14 -10.24 -15.84
C ARG A 114 -2.78 -10.59 -17.20
N PRO A 115 -2.04 -10.84 -18.29
CA PRO A 115 -2.63 -11.22 -19.57
C PRO A 115 -3.45 -12.54 -19.51
N ARG A 116 -3.10 -13.44 -18.59
CA ARG A 116 -3.79 -14.72 -18.41
C ARG A 116 -5.19 -14.58 -17.82
N PHE A 117 -5.47 -13.46 -17.14
CA PHE A 117 -6.80 -13.16 -16.58
C PHE A 117 -7.77 -12.56 -17.61
N ARG A 118 -7.38 -12.40 -18.90
CA ARG A 118 -8.22 -11.82 -19.96
C ARG A 118 -8.78 -10.45 -19.55
N PRO A 119 -7.93 -9.44 -19.38
CA PRO A 119 -8.31 -8.17 -18.78
C PRO A 119 -9.47 -7.50 -19.51
N ALA A 120 -10.55 -7.20 -18.79
CA ALA A 120 -11.70 -6.43 -19.30
C ALA A 120 -11.61 -4.94 -18.90
N ASP A 121 -10.68 -4.58 -17.99
CA ASP A 121 -10.54 -3.23 -17.43
C ASP A 121 -9.08 -2.80 -17.38
N GLN A 122 -8.84 -1.49 -17.28
CA GLN A 122 -7.52 -0.87 -17.16
C GLN A 122 -6.98 -0.86 -15.71
N THR A 123 -7.68 -1.48 -14.77
CA THR A 123 -7.19 -1.63 -13.39
C THR A 123 -5.97 -2.52 -13.35
N VAL A 124 -5.00 -2.17 -12.51
CA VAL A 124 -3.76 -2.94 -12.38
C VAL A 124 -4.04 -4.35 -11.91
N PHE A 125 -4.71 -4.49 -10.76
CA PHE A 125 -4.96 -5.79 -10.13
C PHE A 125 -6.35 -6.31 -10.44
N LEU A 126 -6.41 -7.53 -10.96
CA LEU A 126 -7.62 -8.15 -11.47
C LEU A 126 -7.96 -9.43 -10.71
N SER A 127 -9.25 -9.74 -10.69
CA SER A 127 -9.77 -11.05 -10.29
C SER A 127 -9.42 -12.11 -11.34
N ASN A 128 -9.70 -13.38 -11.04
CA ASN A 128 -9.52 -14.48 -11.99
C ASN A 128 -10.44 -14.36 -13.22
N ALA A 129 -11.53 -13.59 -13.10
CA ALA A 129 -12.45 -13.30 -14.18
C ALA A 129 -12.01 -12.11 -15.06
N GLY A 130 -10.87 -11.48 -14.76
CA GLY A 130 -10.37 -10.31 -15.49
C GLY A 130 -10.99 -8.98 -15.10
N GLU A 131 -11.78 -8.95 -14.02
CA GLU A 131 -12.45 -7.77 -13.49
C GLU A 131 -11.66 -7.12 -12.35
N PRO A 132 -11.88 -5.83 -12.02
CA PRO A 132 -11.29 -5.18 -10.87
C PRO A 132 -11.55 -5.94 -9.57
N LEU A 133 -10.56 -5.97 -8.67
CA LEU A 133 -10.71 -6.59 -7.36
C LEU A 133 -11.64 -5.77 -6.48
N ALA A 134 -12.58 -6.45 -5.80
CA ALA A 134 -13.39 -5.83 -4.77
C ALA A 134 -12.51 -5.40 -3.57
N VAL A 135 -12.84 -4.24 -2.99
CA VAL A 135 -12.06 -3.68 -1.85
C VAL A 135 -12.05 -4.63 -0.65
N ASP A 136 -13.15 -5.32 -0.39
CA ASP A 136 -13.25 -6.27 0.73
C ASP A 136 -12.46 -7.54 0.45
N TYR A 137 -12.39 -8.01 -0.80
CA TYR A 137 -11.54 -9.13 -1.19
C TYR A 137 -10.06 -8.88 -0.84
N LEU A 138 -9.54 -7.67 -1.07
CA LEU A 138 -8.17 -7.31 -0.67
C LEU A 138 -7.94 -7.44 0.84
N THR A 139 -8.97 -7.17 1.64
CA THR A 139 -8.86 -7.33 3.10
C THR A 139 -8.75 -8.80 3.49
N GLU A 140 -9.57 -9.66 2.89
CA GLU A 140 -9.54 -11.10 3.16
C GLU A 140 -8.22 -11.72 2.65
N LEU A 141 -7.80 -11.38 1.44
CA LEU A 141 -6.53 -11.83 0.86
C LEU A 141 -5.34 -11.53 1.79
N VAL A 142 -5.22 -10.29 2.24
CA VAL A 142 -4.12 -9.92 3.14
C VAL A 142 -4.23 -10.64 4.49
N ARG A 143 -5.45 -10.77 5.03
CA ARG A 143 -5.69 -11.51 6.29
C ARG A 143 -5.29 -12.96 6.18
N GLU A 144 -5.59 -13.61 5.06
CA GLU A 144 -5.22 -14.99 4.80
C GLU A 144 -3.70 -15.18 4.81
N TYR A 145 -2.95 -14.35 4.09
CA TYR A 145 -1.49 -14.42 4.08
C TYR A 145 -0.86 -14.09 5.44
N VAL A 146 -1.44 -13.17 6.19
CA VAL A 146 -1.00 -12.90 7.58
C VAL A 146 -1.19 -14.14 8.46
N ASN A 147 -2.32 -14.84 8.32
CA ASN A 147 -2.58 -16.07 9.06
C ASN A 147 -1.65 -17.22 8.63
N GLN A 148 -1.42 -17.39 7.32
CA GLN A 148 -0.51 -18.41 6.77
C GLN A 148 0.93 -18.22 7.27
N ALA A 149 1.37 -16.97 7.41
CA ALA A 149 2.71 -16.64 7.92
C ALA A 149 2.91 -16.99 9.41
N ASN A 150 1.84 -17.29 10.14
CA ASN A 150 1.83 -17.73 11.55
C ASN A 150 2.71 -16.88 12.49
N ILE A 151 2.69 -15.57 12.32
CA ILE A 151 3.52 -14.61 13.07
C ILE A 151 2.93 -14.22 14.44
N GLY A 152 1.83 -14.86 14.88
CA GLY A 152 1.15 -14.56 16.15
C GLY A 152 0.38 -13.23 16.17
N LYS A 153 0.35 -12.49 15.06
CA LYS A 153 -0.36 -11.21 14.92
C LYS A 153 -1.57 -11.36 14.00
N ARG A 154 -2.60 -10.56 14.26
CA ARG A 154 -3.81 -10.50 13.43
C ARG A 154 -3.96 -9.11 12.82
N GLY A 155 -4.25 -9.04 11.53
CA GLY A 155 -4.43 -7.77 10.83
C GLY A 155 -4.81 -7.97 9.36
N ALA A 156 -4.86 -6.87 8.64
CA ALA A 156 -5.13 -6.81 7.21
C ALA A 156 -4.39 -5.60 6.58
N CYS A 157 -4.88 -5.03 5.48
CA CYS A 157 -4.21 -3.97 4.72
C CYS A 157 -3.67 -2.80 5.56
N HIS A 158 -4.38 -2.38 6.63
CA HIS A 158 -3.90 -1.30 7.50
C HIS A 158 -2.64 -1.66 8.27
N MET A 159 -2.38 -2.94 8.54
CA MET A 159 -1.16 -3.40 9.17
C MET A 159 0.07 -3.01 8.33
N PHE A 160 0.06 -3.28 7.02
CA PHE A 160 1.14 -2.87 6.12
C PHE A 160 1.36 -1.36 6.10
N ARG A 161 0.27 -0.59 6.13
CA ARG A 161 0.35 0.87 6.18
C ARG A 161 1.01 1.38 7.46
N HIS A 162 0.66 0.83 8.62
CA HIS A 162 1.31 1.16 9.89
C HIS A 162 2.77 0.70 9.91
N THR A 163 3.03 -0.49 9.40
CA THR A 163 4.37 -1.06 9.30
C THR A 163 5.28 -0.18 8.44
N MET A 164 4.86 0.18 7.23
CA MET A 164 5.63 1.06 6.36
C MET A 164 5.97 2.39 7.07
N ALA A 165 4.96 3.03 7.69
CA ALA A 165 5.17 4.29 8.38
C ALA A 165 6.16 4.17 9.55
N THR A 166 6.04 3.12 10.36
CA THR A 166 6.90 2.89 11.52
C THR A 166 8.33 2.57 11.09
N LEU A 167 8.50 1.62 10.16
CA LEU A 167 9.83 1.20 9.72
C LEU A 167 10.58 2.30 8.95
N MET A 168 9.87 3.13 8.19
CA MET A 168 10.50 4.32 7.56
C MET A 168 10.93 5.35 8.61
N LEU A 169 10.11 5.56 9.66
CA LEU A 169 10.46 6.47 10.75
C LEU A 169 11.69 5.95 11.53
N GLU A 170 11.72 4.66 11.84
CA GLU A 170 12.87 3.99 12.46
C GLU A 170 14.13 4.04 11.59
N GLY A 171 13.94 3.99 10.26
CA GLY A 171 15.00 4.19 9.26
C GLY A 171 15.47 5.65 9.11
N GLY A 172 14.90 6.59 9.88
CA GLY A 172 15.31 7.99 9.89
C GLY A 172 14.55 8.90 8.92
N ALA A 173 13.45 8.46 8.32
CA ALA A 173 12.65 9.32 7.45
C ALA A 173 11.94 10.41 8.26
N ASP A 174 11.96 11.65 7.75
CA ASP A 174 11.17 12.75 8.33
C ASP A 174 9.66 12.41 8.26
N THR A 175 8.97 12.63 9.36
CA THR A 175 7.52 12.43 9.49
C THR A 175 6.73 13.12 8.39
N ARG A 176 7.19 14.28 7.89
CA ARG A 176 6.56 15.03 6.79
C ARG A 176 6.53 14.21 5.50
N HIS A 177 7.61 13.50 5.17
CA HIS A 177 7.65 12.64 3.98
C HIS A 177 6.68 11.47 4.09
N ILE A 178 6.61 10.84 5.27
CA ILE A 178 5.65 9.77 5.56
C ILE A 178 4.21 10.28 5.45
N GLN A 179 3.90 11.46 6.00
CA GLN A 179 2.57 12.07 5.90
C GLN A 179 2.15 12.31 4.45
N VAL A 180 3.10 12.75 3.63
CA VAL A 180 2.89 12.95 2.19
C VAL A 180 2.55 11.64 1.49
N MET A 181 3.36 10.60 1.68
CA MET A 181 3.10 9.28 1.10
C MET A 181 1.73 8.73 1.51
N LEU A 182 1.38 8.89 2.77
CA LEU A 182 0.12 8.41 3.31
C LEU A 182 -1.09 9.26 2.94
N GLY A 183 -0.91 10.50 2.48
CA GLY A 183 -2.00 11.41 2.13
C GLY A 183 -2.83 11.80 3.35
N HIS A 184 -2.18 12.25 4.43
CA HIS A 184 -2.84 12.84 5.58
C HIS A 184 -3.27 14.28 5.25
N ALA A 185 -4.52 14.65 5.55
CA ALA A 185 -5.22 15.83 5.01
C ALA A 185 -4.74 17.20 5.52
N ASP A 186 -3.84 17.26 6.51
CA ASP A 186 -3.53 18.49 7.26
C ASP A 186 -2.30 19.29 6.74
N LEU A 187 -1.82 19.02 5.54
CA LEU A 187 -0.78 19.85 4.96
C LEU A 187 -1.34 20.76 3.88
N LYS A 188 -1.33 22.06 4.14
CA LYS A 188 -1.63 23.16 3.21
C LYS A 188 -0.63 23.25 2.01
N THR A 189 0.00 22.16 1.61
CA THR A 189 1.10 22.13 0.66
C THR A 189 0.81 21.26 -0.56
N THR A 190 -0.27 21.56 -1.29
CA THR A 190 -0.56 20.92 -2.59
C THR A 190 0.37 21.42 -3.71
N GLN A 191 1.21 22.41 -3.46
CA GLN A 191 2.07 23.05 -4.48
C GLN A 191 3.52 22.53 -4.55
N LEU A 192 3.91 21.55 -3.75
CA LEU A 192 5.32 21.11 -3.62
C LEU A 192 5.68 19.84 -4.41
N TYR A 193 4.77 19.33 -5.26
CA TYR A 193 5.05 18.08 -6.00
C TYR A 193 5.52 18.37 -7.44
N THR A 194 6.64 19.06 -7.54
CA THR A 194 7.43 19.11 -8.76
C THR A 194 8.25 17.83 -8.93
N HIS A 195 8.76 17.56 -10.13
CA HIS A 195 9.66 16.41 -10.38
C HIS A 195 10.86 16.33 -9.40
N LEU A 196 11.25 17.45 -8.81
CA LEU A 196 12.32 17.50 -7.80
C LEU A 196 11.89 16.85 -6.49
N ALA A 197 10.65 17.09 -6.06
CA ALA A 197 10.12 16.52 -4.81
C ALA A 197 9.95 15.00 -4.90
N ILE A 198 9.56 14.45 -6.06
CA ILE A 198 9.43 12.98 -6.19
C ILE A 198 10.80 12.29 -6.17
N ARG A 199 11.84 12.86 -6.77
CA ARG A 199 13.21 12.32 -6.66
C ARG A 199 13.68 12.27 -5.22
N GLN A 200 13.48 13.33 -4.46
CA GLN A 200 13.83 13.37 -3.04
C GLN A 200 13.06 12.32 -2.23
N LEU A 201 11.76 12.13 -2.49
CA LEU A 201 10.98 11.08 -1.85
C LEU A 201 11.47 9.67 -2.21
N GLN A 202 11.90 9.45 -3.45
CA GLN A 202 12.50 8.18 -3.87
C GLN A 202 13.81 7.89 -3.14
N GLU A 203 14.67 8.88 -3.00
CA GLU A 203 15.94 8.75 -2.27
C GLU A 203 15.70 8.41 -0.82
N ILE A 204 14.78 9.11 -0.15
CA ILE A 204 14.39 8.83 1.24
C ILE A 204 13.77 7.44 1.36
N HIS A 205 12.88 7.07 0.46
CA HIS A 205 12.29 5.73 0.45
C HIS A 205 13.37 4.65 0.29
N ARG A 206 14.28 4.78 -0.67
CA ARG A 206 15.40 3.87 -0.85
C ARG A 206 16.33 3.83 0.36
N ALA A 207 16.54 4.97 1.02
CA ALA A 207 17.40 5.04 2.21
C ALA A 207 16.76 4.39 3.43
N CYS A 208 15.47 4.59 3.66
CA CYS A 208 14.79 4.31 4.92
C CYS A 208 13.87 3.08 4.89
N HIS A 209 13.41 2.63 3.70
CA HIS A 209 12.51 1.47 3.62
C HIS A 209 13.30 0.16 3.72
N PRO A 210 12.91 -0.79 4.59
CA PRO A 210 13.68 -2.02 4.84
C PRO A 210 13.73 -2.98 3.65
N ALA A 211 12.78 -2.92 2.72
CA ALA A 211 12.75 -3.76 1.52
C ALA A 211 14.01 -3.66 0.62
N LYS A 212 14.85 -2.63 0.80
CA LYS A 212 16.13 -2.49 0.09
C LYS A 212 17.15 -3.59 0.44
N SER A 213 17.08 -4.08 1.68
CA SER A 213 18.05 -5.03 2.24
C SER A 213 17.88 -6.46 1.70
N HIS A 214 16.75 -6.73 1.05
CA HIS A 214 16.42 -8.05 0.53
C HIS A 214 16.08 -7.94 -0.96
N PRO A 215 17.09 -7.94 -1.85
CA PRO A 215 16.82 -8.07 -3.28
C PRO A 215 16.01 -9.36 -3.47
N ALA A 216 14.87 -9.25 -4.15
CA ALA A 216 14.03 -10.40 -4.44
C ALA A 216 14.90 -11.45 -5.15
N LYS A 217 15.17 -12.58 -4.50
CA LYS A 217 15.75 -13.74 -5.18
C LYS A 217 14.72 -14.24 -6.17
N LEU A 218 14.83 -13.78 -7.40
CA LEU A 218 14.06 -14.25 -8.55
C LEU A 218 14.61 -15.59 -9.08
N GLU A 219 15.37 -16.32 -8.26
CA GLU A 219 15.96 -17.61 -8.64
C GLU A 219 14.83 -18.61 -8.89
N ARG A 220 14.70 -19.01 -10.17
CA ARG A 220 14.00 -20.22 -10.54
C ARG A 220 14.71 -21.39 -9.86
N LYS A 221 14.04 -22.10 -8.95
CA LYS A 221 14.49 -23.47 -8.65
C LYS A 221 14.41 -24.23 -9.96
N PRO A 222 15.52 -24.85 -10.42
CA PRO A 222 15.44 -25.75 -11.57
C PRO A 222 14.43 -26.86 -11.25
N PRO A 223 13.70 -27.38 -12.26
CA PRO A 223 12.84 -28.52 -12.05
C PRO A 223 13.70 -29.66 -11.49
N LYS A 224 13.24 -30.30 -10.44
CA LYS A 224 13.85 -31.57 -10.00
C LYS A 224 13.54 -32.57 -11.08
N ASP A 225 14.58 -32.99 -11.78
CA ASP A 225 14.51 -34.11 -12.67
C ASP A 225 14.06 -35.34 -11.88
N VAL A 226 13.05 -36.02 -12.43
CA VAL A 226 12.53 -37.33 -11.99
C VAL A 226 13.36 -38.40 -12.65
#